data_f3c7805d1c1c193f5b11a4eb38197efd
#
_entry.id   f3c7805d1c1c193f5b11a4eb38197efd
#
_cell.length_a   1.000
_cell.length_b   1.000
_cell.length_c   1.000
_cell.angle_alpha   90.00
_cell.angle_beta   90.00
_cell.angle_gamma   90.00
#
_symmetry.space_group_name_H-M   'P 1'
#
loop_
_entity.id
_entity.type
_entity.pdbx_description
1 polymer ?
#
loop_
_entity_poly.entity_id
_entity_poly.type
_entity_poly.pdbx_seq_one_letter_code
_entity_poly.pdbx_strand_id
1 'polypeptide(L)'
;LAEFQGKNAIVTESTLWLFGDIRNNRGNEWITRNHNFGNTRTLQLQNPKIPYQTILMDKSKTYVYPNPAYDDQVKFRIAIESAEKVDIMIYDLAGYYIKKIDFENPIKGAIEEKVWNVEDVEPGVYFANVTAWKDENSETLILKVAVVH
;
A
#
# COMPACT_ATOMS: atom_id res chain seq x y z
N LEU A 1 23.32 28.65 -7.16
CA LEU A 1 24.00 27.70 -8.03
C LEU A 1 23.45 27.88 -9.44
N ALA A 2 24.31 28.03 -10.42
CA ALA A 2 23.96 28.04 -11.83
C ALA A 2 24.70 26.88 -12.50
N GLU A 3 24.23 26.44 -13.66
CA GLU A 3 24.93 25.45 -14.46
C GLU A 3 25.74 26.17 -15.54
N PHE A 4 27.00 25.85 -15.65
CA PHE A 4 27.89 26.35 -16.68
C PHE A 4 28.70 25.18 -17.26
N GLN A 5 28.59 24.94 -18.56
CA GLN A 5 29.25 23.82 -19.25
C GLN A 5 29.01 22.44 -18.59
N GLY A 6 27.78 22.16 -18.13
CA GLY A 6 27.44 20.90 -17.46
C GLY A 6 27.98 20.74 -16.04
N LYS A 7 28.49 21.82 -15.41
CA LYS A 7 28.97 21.85 -14.04
C LYS A 7 28.18 22.82 -13.19
N ASN A 8 27.99 22.47 -11.93
CA ASN A 8 27.41 23.41 -10.99
C ASN A 8 28.36 24.56 -10.72
N ALA A 9 27.84 25.78 -10.74
CA ALA A 9 28.62 26.99 -10.57
C ALA A 9 28.05 27.91 -9.49
N ILE A 10 28.90 28.56 -8.73
CA ILE A 10 28.53 29.71 -7.90
C ILE A 10 29.15 30.94 -8.56
N VAL A 11 28.33 31.92 -8.89
CA VAL A 11 28.73 33.18 -9.46
C VAL A 11 28.58 34.26 -8.39
N THR A 12 29.67 34.97 -8.10
CA THR A 12 29.67 36.20 -7.30
C THR A 12 29.99 37.37 -8.21
N GLU A 13 29.93 38.59 -7.72
CA GLU A 13 30.19 39.83 -8.52
C GLU A 13 31.56 39.81 -9.24
N SER A 14 32.52 39.06 -8.77
CA SER A 14 33.89 39.04 -9.32
C SER A 14 34.46 37.64 -9.53
N THR A 15 33.78 36.59 -9.17
CA THR A 15 34.35 35.23 -9.18
C THR A 15 33.35 34.16 -9.58
N LEU A 16 33.79 33.27 -10.46
CA LEU A 16 33.05 32.06 -10.86
C LEU A 16 33.72 30.85 -10.19
N TRP A 17 32.98 30.16 -9.33
CA TRP A 17 33.40 28.91 -8.74
C TRP A 17 32.72 27.75 -9.46
N LEU A 18 33.50 26.85 -10.06
CA LEU A 18 33.03 25.65 -10.72
C LEU A 18 33.25 24.44 -9.80
N PHE A 19 32.17 23.70 -9.53
CA PHE A 19 32.24 22.47 -8.77
C PHE A 19 32.20 21.29 -9.75
N GLY A 20 32.97 20.25 -9.46
CA GLY A 20 32.91 19.01 -10.23
C GLY A 20 31.51 18.37 -10.19
N ASP A 21 31.36 17.32 -10.96
CA ASP A 21 30.08 16.61 -11.24
C ASP A 21 29.37 16.15 -9.96
N ILE A 22 28.72 17.06 -9.26
CA ILE A 22 27.78 16.69 -8.20
C ILE A 22 26.46 16.40 -8.90
N ARG A 23 26.26 15.15 -9.34
CA ARG A 23 24.96 14.67 -9.77
C ARG A 23 24.02 14.63 -8.57
N ASN A 24 23.55 15.79 -8.15
CA ASN A 24 22.44 15.86 -7.24
C ASN A 24 21.17 15.57 -8.04
N ASN A 25 20.63 14.37 -7.84
CA ASN A 25 19.32 13.96 -8.33
C ASN A 25 18.18 14.75 -7.64
N ARG A 26 18.51 15.68 -6.76
CA ARG A 26 17.62 16.68 -6.18
C ARG A 26 17.83 17.95 -6.96
N GLY A 27 16.81 18.37 -7.70
CA GLY A 27 16.86 19.62 -8.44
C GLY A 27 17.45 20.75 -7.57
N ASN A 28 18.23 21.65 -8.18
CA ASN A 28 18.87 22.77 -7.50
C ASN A 28 17.80 23.65 -6.82
N GLU A 29 17.48 23.35 -5.58
CA GLU A 29 16.41 24.02 -4.84
C GLU A 29 16.77 25.46 -4.46
N TRP A 30 18.08 25.79 -4.43
CA TRP A 30 18.59 27.12 -4.10
C TRP A 30 19.54 27.65 -5.17
N ILE A 31 19.02 28.41 -6.13
CA ILE A 31 19.78 28.98 -7.24
C ILE A 31 20.35 30.36 -6.87
N THR A 32 19.68 31.11 -6.00
CA THR A 32 20.06 32.44 -5.55
C THR A 32 19.90 32.57 -4.04
N ARG A 33 20.36 33.69 -3.47
CA ARG A 33 20.22 34.00 -2.04
C ARG A 33 18.76 33.90 -1.55
N ASN A 34 17.79 34.14 -2.41
CA ASN A 34 16.37 34.09 -2.10
C ASN A 34 15.66 32.93 -2.84
N HIS A 35 16.38 31.87 -3.15
CA HIS A 35 15.91 30.62 -3.77
C HIS A 35 15.62 30.71 -5.28
N ASN A 36 15.11 31.78 -5.80
CA ASN A 36 14.83 31.92 -7.23
C ASN A 36 15.24 33.29 -7.78
N PHE A 37 15.29 33.43 -9.12
CA PHE A 37 15.65 34.68 -9.78
C PHE A 37 14.66 35.84 -9.53
N GLY A 38 13.42 35.52 -9.10
CA GLY A 38 12.41 36.52 -8.74
C GLY A 38 12.56 37.05 -7.31
N ASN A 39 13.52 36.56 -6.53
CA ASN A 39 13.76 36.96 -5.13
C ASN A 39 12.53 36.82 -4.20
N THR A 40 11.62 35.91 -4.53
CA THR A 40 10.34 35.79 -3.82
C THR A 40 10.45 34.99 -2.51
N ARG A 41 11.58 34.35 -2.25
CA ARG A 41 11.81 33.42 -1.11
C ARG A 41 10.80 32.27 -1.05
N THR A 42 10.12 32.00 -2.15
CA THR A 42 9.16 30.89 -2.24
C THR A 42 9.81 29.69 -2.88
N LEU A 43 9.77 28.57 -2.18
CA LEU A 43 10.10 27.27 -2.72
C LEU A 43 8.86 26.78 -3.51
N GLN A 44 8.98 26.64 -4.81
CA GLN A 44 8.01 25.87 -5.55
C GLN A 44 8.31 24.39 -5.28
N LEU A 45 7.68 23.83 -4.26
CA LEU A 45 7.67 22.39 -4.07
C LEU A 45 6.97 21.80 -5.29
N GLN A 46 7.75 21.27 -6.23
CA GLN A 46 7.18 20.31 -7.17
C GLN A 46 6.70 19.17 -6.26
N ASN A 47 5.38 19.04 -6.14
CA ASN A 47 4.80 17.88 -5.49
C ASN A 47 5.51 16.66 -6.08
N PRO A 48 6.27 15.88 -5.30
CA PRO A 48 6.71 14.61 -5.79
C PRO A 48 5.45 13.92 -6.27
N LYS A 49 5.43 13.45 -7.51
CA LYS A 49 4.41 12.51 -7.94
C LYS A 49 4.62 11.29 -7.04
N ILE A 50 3.99 11.30 -5.87
CA ILE A 50 3.85 10.10 -5.07
C ILE A 50 3.12 9.16 -6.01
N PRO A 51 3.73 8.06 -6.44
CA PRO A 51 3.01 7.11 -7.27
C PRO A 51 1.74 6.78 -6.47
N TYR A 52 0.59 7.05 -7.08
CA TYR A 52 -0.69 6.76 -6.48
C TYR A 52 -0.69 5.25 -6.26
N GLN A 53 -0.38 4.82 -5.05
CA GLN A 53 -0.55 3.42 -4.70
C GLN A 53 -2.06 3.18 -4.74
N THR A 54 -2.49 2.50 -5.77
CA THR A 54 -3.88 2.08 -5.89
C THR A 54 -4.14 1.12 -4.74
N ILE A 55 -4.87 1.57 -3.73
CA ILE A 55 -5.30 0.72 -2.61
C ILE A 55 -6.31 -0.27 -3.19
N LEU A 56 -6.03 -1.56 -3.07
CA LEU A 56 -6.90 -2.62 -3.56
C LEU A 56 -7.97 -2.96 -2.52
N MET A 57 -7.58 -2.94 -1.23
CA MET A 57 -8.40 -3.32 -0.09
C MET A 57 -8.10 -2.42 1.10
N ASP A 58 -9.15 -1.91 1.79
CA ASP A 58 -8.96 -1.20 3.06
C ASP A 58 -8.74 -2.22 4.20
N LYS A 59 -7.47 -2.40 4.56
CA LYS A 59 -7.07 -3.36 5.60
C LYS A 59 -7.63 -3.02 6.98
N SER A 60 -7.91 -1.74 7.24
CA SER A 60 -8.46 -1.30 8.54
C SER A 60 -9.92 -1.67 8.73
N LYS A 61 -10.65 -1.87 7.64
CA LYS A 61 -12.07 -2.24 7.62
C LYS A 61 -12.29 -3.70 7.21
N THR A 62 -11.20 -4.44 6.97
CA THR A 62 -11.23 -5.85 6.60
C THR A 62 -10.94 -6.70 7.84
N TYR A 63 -11.90 -7.54 8.23
CA TYR A 63 -11.80 -8.37 9.43
C TYR A 63 -12.71 -9.58 9.37
N VAL A 64 -12.56 -10.47 10.34
CA VAL A 64 -13.35 -11.69 10.51
C VAL A 64 -14.15 -11.64 11.79
N TYR A 65 -15.40 -12.11 11.76
CA TYR A 65 -16.25 -12.15 12.93
C TYR A 65 -17.32 -13.27 12.86
N PRO A 66 -17.82 -13.77 14.00
CA PRO A 66 -17.25 -13.58 15.33
C PRO A 66 -15.85 -14.18 15.43
N ASN A 67 -15.01 -13.64 16.29
CA ASN A 67 -13.68 -14.17 16.53
C ASN A 67 -13.31 -13.99 18.01
N PRO A 68 -13.30 -15.06 18.83
CA PRO A 68 -13.47 -16.46 18.44
C PRO A 68 -14.85 -16.80 17.89
N ALA A 69 -14.90 -17.83 17.02
CA ALA A 69 -16.13 -18.46 16.55
C ALA A 69 -16.59 -19.52 17.56
N TYR A 70 -17.73 -19.31 18.16
CA TYR A 70 -18.40 -20.26 19.06
C TYR A 70 -19.55 -20.99 18.38
N ASP A 71 -20.00 -20.46 17.23
CA ASP A 71 -21.03 -21.03 16.41
C ASP A 71 -20.43 -21.64 15.13
N ASP A 72 -21.25 -22.32 14.36
CA ASP A 72 -20.85 -23.05 13.15
C ASP A 72 -20.41 -22.17 11.98
N GLN A 73 -20.38 -20.85 12.16
CA GLN A 73 -20.12 -19.91 11.06
C GLN A 73 -19.23 -18.74 11.46
N VAL A 74 -18.35 -18.41 10.54
CA VAL A 74 -17.49 -17.21 10.59
C VAL A 74 -17.74 -16.38 9.33
N LYS A 75 -17.78 -15.06 9.46
CA LYS A 75 -17.93 -14.13 8.33
C LYS A 75 -16.66 -13.35 8.11
N PHE A 76 -16.18 -13.38 6.90
CA PHE A 76 -15.13 -12.49 6.43
C PHE A 76 -15.79 -11.24 5.84
N ARG A 77 -15.51 -10.09 6.42
CA ARG A 77 -15.92 -8.79 5.94
C ARG A 77 -14.74 -8.11 5.29
N ILE A 78 -14.84 -7.85 3.99
CA ILE A 78 -13.77 -7.33 3.16
C ILE A 78 -14.19 -5.96 2.60
N ALA A 79 -13.42 -4.93 2.89
CA ALA A 79 -13.61 -3.60 2.30
C ALA A 79 -12.80 -3.49 1.00
N ILE A 80 -13.50 -3.61 -0.12
CA ILE A 80 -12.92 -3.63 -1.46
C ILE A 80 -12.86 -2.18 -1.98
N GLU A 81 -11.65 -1.69 -2.31
CA GLU A 81 -11.48 -0.36 -2.86
C GLU A 81 -11.43 -0.37 -4.40
N SER A 82 -10.45 -1.06 -4.97
CA SER A 82 -10.29 -1.09 -6.42
C SER A 82 -9.91 -2.47 -6.98
N ALA A 83 -9.93 -3.50 -6.14
CA ALA A 83 -9.61 -4.87 -6.56
C ALA A 83 -10.58 -5.38 -7.62
N GLU A 84 -10.07 -6.23 -8.51
CA GLU A 84 -10.83 -6.92 -9.57
C GLU A 84 -11.07 -8.39 -9.24
N LYS A 85 -10.26 -8.90 -8.32
CA LYS A 85 -10.40 -10.24 -7.78
C LYS A 85 -9.97 -10.23 -6.32
N VAL A 86 -10.69 -10.97 -5.50
CA VAL A 86 -10.32 -11.22 -4.10
C VAL A 86 -10.49 -12.71 -3.83
N ASP A 87 -9.52 -13.31 -3.17
CA ASP A 87 -9.63 -14.66 -2.64
C ASP A 87 -9.16 -14.75 -1.20
N ILE A 88 -9.65 -15.75 -0.48
CA ILE A 88 -9.26 -16.07 0.87
C ILE A 88 -8.78 -17.51 0.89
N MET A 89 -7.52 -17.73 1.20
CA MET A 89 -6.97 -19.06 1.43
C MET A 89 -6.76 -19.29 2.94
N ILE A 90 -7.38 -20.34 3.46
CA ILE A 90 -7.40 -20.67 4.88
C ILE A 90 -6.44 -21.83 5.13
N TYR A 91 -5.61 -21.68 6.16
CA TYR A 91 -4.61 -22.64 6.59
C TYR A 91 -4.73 -22.88 8.09
N ASP A 92 -4.38 -24.06 8.56
CA ASP A 92 -4.19 -24.34 9.97
C ASP A 92 -2.87 -23.76 10.52
N LEU A 93 -2.62 -23.96 11.80
CA LEU A 93 -1.41 -23.48 12.45
C LEU A 93 -0.12 -24.14 11.93
N ALA A 94 -0.22 -25.35 11.39
CA ALA A 94 0.90 -26.07 10.78
C ALA A 94 1.14 -25.69 9.31
N GLY A 95 0.26 -24.86 8.73
CA GLY A 95 0.34 -24.41 7.35
C GLY A 95 -0.36 -25.33 6.34
N TYR A 96 -1.13 -26.31 6.80
CA TYR A 96 -1.93 -27.14 5.90
C TYR A 96 -3.12 -26.36 5.35
N TYR A 97 -3.34 -26.51 4.06
CA TYR A 97 -4.47 -25.90 3.38
C TYR A 97 -5.79 -26.51 3.84
N ILE A 98 -6.74 -25.65 4.21
CA ILE A 98 -8.07 -26.04 4.67
C ILE A 98 -9.13 -25.74 3.61
N LYS A 99 -9.23 -24.48 3.17
CA LYS A 99 -10.29 -24.03 2.27
C LYS A 99 -9.90 -22.78 1.51
N LYS A 100 -10.51 -22.63 0.31
CA LYS A 100 -10.51 -21.39 -0.45
C LYS A 100 -11.91 -20.82 -0.56
N ILE A 101 -12.03 -19.51 -0.45
CA ILE A 101 -13.25 -18.75 -0.66
C ILE A 101 -12.94 -17.66 -1.69
N ASP A 102 -13.65 -17.68 -2.81
CA ASP A 102 -13.48 -16.69 -3.87
C ASP A 102 -14.59 -15.64 -3.83
N PHE A 103 -14.22 -14.39 -4.10
CA PHE A 103 -15.16 -13.31 -4.40
C PHE A 103 -15.20 -13.15 -5.91
N GLU A 104 -16.28 -13.67 -6.50
CA GLU A 104 -16.51 -13.50 -7.94
C GLU A 104 -17.05 -12.09 -8.21
N ASN A 105 -16.34 -11.34 -9.08
CA ASN A 105 -16.71 -9.99 -9.48
C ASN A 105 -16.91 -9.03 -8.29
N PRO A 106 -15.90 -8.78 -7.47
CA PRO A 106 -16.03 -7.93 -6.30
C PRO A 106 -16.46 -6.49 -6.70
N ILE A 107 -17.39 -5.93 -5.93
CA ILE A 107 -17.90 -4.58 -6.19
C ILE A 107 -16.91 -3.55 -5.65
N LYS A 108 -16.31 -2.77 -6.55
CA LYS A 108 -15.35 -1.72 -6.18
C LYS A 108 -16.00 -0.65 -5.30
N GLY A 109 -15.33 -0.25 -4.23
CA GLY A 109 -15.82 0.70 -3.24
C GLY A 109 -16.87 0.15 -2.28
N ALA A 110 -17.13 -1.18 -2.31
CA ALA A 110 -18.10 -1.82 -1.45
C ALA A 110 -17.46 -2.64 -0.32
N ILE A 111 -18.27 -2.93 0.67
CA ILE A 111 -17.93 -3.90 1.72
C ILE A 111 -18.73 -5.17 1.41
N GLU A 112 -18.02 -6.27 1.22
CA GLU A 112 -18.63 -7.57 0.96
C GLU A 112 -18.35 -8.56 2.09
N GLU A 113 -19.27 -9.50 2.25
CA GLU A 113 -19.17 -10.53 3.28
C GLU A 113 -19.28 -11.93 2.66
N LYS A 114 -18.43 -12.85 3.14
CA LYS A 114 -18.48 -14.28 2.81
C LYS A 114 -18.46 -15.10 4.08
N VAL A 115 -19.26 -16.15 4.05
CA VAL A 115 -19.42 -17.08 5.17
C VAL A 115 -18.47 -18.26 4.99
N TRP A 116 -17.77 -18.60 6.05
CA TRP A 116 -17.08 -19.86 6.22
C TRP A 116 -17.82 -20.70 7.26
N ASN A 117 -18.39 -21.84 6.82
CA ASN A 117 -18.95 -22.82 7.73
C ASN A 117 -17.80 -23.58 8.41
N VAL A 118 -17.80 -23.61 9.73
CA VAL A 118 -16.76 -24.21 10.56
C VAL A 118 -17.29 -25.40 11.39
N GLU A 119 -18.53 -25.86 11.16
CA GLU A 119 -19.17 -26.97 11.87
C GLU A 119 -18.29 -28.23 11.90
N ASP A 120 -17.70 -28.59 10.77
CA ASP A 120 -16.82 -29.76 10.62
C ASP A 120 -15.32 -29.41 10.78
N VAL A 121 -14.99 -28.21 11.26
CA VAL A 121 -13.61 -27.77 11.43
C VAL A 121 -13.16 -27.99 12.87
N GLU A 122 -12.00 -28.61 13.07
CA GLU A 122 -11.47 -28.84 14.41
C GLU A 122 -11.26 -27.52 15.19
N PRO A 123 -11.55 -27.49 16.50
CA PRO A 123 -11.22 -26.32 17.32
C PRO A 123 -9.72 -25.98 17.24
N GLY A 124 -9.43 -24.73 17.00
CA GLY A 124 -8.04 -24.32 16.82
C GLY A 124 -7.88 -22.89 16.31
N VAL A 125 -6.64 -22.57 15.93
CA VAL A 125 -6.30 -21.28 15.31
C VAL A 125 -5.96 -21.48 13.86
N TYR A 126 -6.57 -20.66 13.03
CA TYR A 126 -6.44 -20.67 11.57
C TYR A 126 -5.93 -19.33 11.08
N PHE A 127 -5.22 -19.35 9.94
CA PHE A 127 -4.78 -18.16 9.25
C PHE A 127 -5.48 -18.05 7.90
N ALA A 128 -6.17 -16.96 7.70
CA ALA A 128 -6.84 -16.65 6.45
C ALA A 128 -6.06 -15.57 5.70
N ASN A 129 -5.44 -15.95 4.58
CA ASN A 129 -4.74 -15.05 3.67
C ASN A 129 -5.76 -14.45 2.71
N VAL A 130 -6.14 -13.20 2.95
CA VAL A 130 -7.01 -12.42 2.06
C VAL A 130 -6.12 -11.73 1.04
N THR A 131 -6.25 -12.07 -0.22
CA THR A 131 -5.46 -11.46 -1.30
C THR A 131 -6.38 -10.78 -2.29
N ALA A 132 -6.13 -9.50 -2.51
CA ALA A 132 -6.81 -8.66 -3.48
C ALA A 132 -5.89 -8.40 -4.68
N TRP A 133 -6.42 -8.49 -5.89
CA TRP A 133 -5.68 -8.39 -7.14
C TRP A 133 -6.26 -7.32 -8.05
N LYS A 134 -5.38 -6.64 -8.78
CA LYS A 134 -5.73 -5.79 -9.91
C LYS A 134 -4.53 -5.71 -10.85
N ASP A 135 -4.74 -6.09 -12.10
CA ASP A 135 -3.68 -6.22 -13.09
C ASP A 135 -2.53 -7.10 -12.53
N GLU A 136 -1.31 -6.59 -12.54
CA GLU A 136 -0.12 -7.27 -11.98
C GLU A 136 0.10 -6.97 -10.48
N ASN A 137 -0.73 -6.12 -9.87
CA ASN A 137 -0.58 -5.73 -8.47
C ASN A 137 -1.44 -6.62 -7.57
N SER A 138 -0.90 -6.93 -6.40
CA SER A 138 -1.64 -7.65 -5.35
C SER A 138 -1.38 -7.06 -3.97
N GLU A 139 -2.39 -7.12 -3.12
CA GLU A 139 -2.29 -6.80 -1.69
C GLU A 139 -2.77 -7.99 -0.88
N THR A 140 -2.04 -8.36 0.15
CA THR A 140 -2.42 -9.45 1.06
C THR A 140 -2.58 -8.94 2.48
N LEU A 141 -3.59 -9.46 3.17
CA LEU A 141 -3.84 -9.30 4.59
C LEU A 141 -4.01 -10.68 5.23
N ILE A 142 -3.31 -10.94 6.30
CA ILE A 142 -3.46 -12.18 7.08
C ILE A 142 -4.38 -11.91 8.26
N LEU A 143 -5.49 -12.63 8.32
CA LEU A 143 -6.44 -12.61 9.43
C LEU A 143 -6.29 -13.88 10.25
N LYS A 144 -6.25 -13.72 11.56
CA LYS A 144 -6.24 -14.84 12.51
C LYS A 144 -7.68 -15.17 12.89
N VAL A 145 -8.06 -16.43 12.80
CA VAL A 145 -9.38 -16.94 13.15
C VAL A 145 -9.24 -17.99 14.24
N ALA A 146 -9.96 -17.83 15.34
CA ALA A 146 -10.04 -18.84 16.39
C ALA A 146 -11.41 -19.54 16.31
N VAL A 147 -11.41 -20.86 16.19
CA VAL A 147 -12.61 -21.71 16.20
C VAL A 147 -12.65 -22.42 17.54
N VAL A 148 -13.79 -22.34 18.23
CA VAL A 148 -14.01 -22.91 19.58
C VAL A 148 -15.41 -23.51 19.59
N HIS A 149 -15.51 -24.80 19.73
CA HIS A 149 -16.78 -25.53 19.94
C HIS A 149 -16.91 -25.96 21.38
#